data_aaa2073cb056eccd280f4ee859fdaf2c
#
_entry.id   aaa2073cb056eccd280f4ee859fdaf2c
#
_cell.length_a   1.000
_cell.length_b   1.000
_cell.length_c   1.000
_cell.angle_alpha   90.00
_cell.angle_beta   90.00
_cell.angle_gamma   90.00
#
_symmetry.space_group_name_H-M   'P 1'
#
loop_
_entity.id
_entity.type
_entity.pdbx_description
1 polymer ?
#
loop_
_entity_poly.entity_id
_entity_poly.type
_entity_poly.pdbx_seq_one_letter_code
_entity_poly.pdbx_strand_id
1 'polypeptide(L)'
;MLVWDYFGENSNFSSFVNLYPEFNPAAVRGSPFFFEPQFNLTDYDRDSSMLFEAGTQWRRSFEGSDISFMAAYLYENQLRYEDPANHVGDAIAETNDFFLLGFSANRAIGKLLLNFDLAYSHDVLADSFSFPGTASLANPVNLKKDQIGTSMGFEYAISNEQSVSLGIQAQMLLDEDEGLLPGQSLINDGVFGSWLMRYSNTLMNNDLVISSTLQGDLAANSLLALVGADYTVNDNWAVGGQIIAITSNEESPLLFFAEDIRLSATITYSF
;
A
#
# COMPACT_ATOMS: atom_id res chain seq x y z
N MET A 1 0.81 -11.40 -19.57
CA MET A 1 -0.53 -11.39 -18.97
C MET A 1 -1.58 -11.34 -20.06
N LEU A 2 -2.64 -12.17 -19.96
CA LEU A 2 -3.84 -12.16 -20.83
C LEU A 2 -5.00 -11.63 -20.01
N VAL A 3 -5.79 -10.71 -20.59
CA VAL A 3 -6.97 -10.12 -19.95
C VAL A 3 -8.16 -10.35 -20.85
N TRP A 4 -9.28 -10.71 -20.27
CA TRP A 4 -10.56 -10.83 -20.94
C TRP A 4 -11.61 -10.01 -20.19
N ASP A 5 -12.31 -9.12 -20.93
CA ASP A 5 -13.32 -8.23 -20.39
C ASP A 5 -14.66 -8.45 -21.12
N TYR A 6 -15.72 -8.47 -20.35
CA TYR A 6 -17.09 -8.47 -20.82
C TYR A 6 -17.83 -7.25 -20.26
N PHE A 7 -18.42 -6.46 -21.15
CA PHE A 7 -19.15 -5.24 -20.81
C PHE A 7 -20.64 -5.45 -21.06
N GLY A 8 -21.44 -5.47 -20.00
CA GLY A 8 -22.89 -5.44 -20.05
C GLY A 8 -23.43 -4.01 -19.81
N GLU A 9 -24.74 -3.83 -19.86
CA GLU A 9 -25.37 -2.49 -19.70
C GLU A 9 -25.03 -1.85 -18.34
N ASN A 10 -25.12 -2.61 -17.26
CA ASN A 10 -24.88 -2.15 -15.88
C ASN A 10 -23.91 -3.02 -15.12
N SER A 11 -23.23 -3.95 -15.79
CA SER A 11 -22.28 -4.85 -15.14
C SER A 11 -21.13 -5.20 -16.06
N ASN A 12 -19.94 -5.24 -15.50
CA ASN A 12 -18.73 -5.63 -16.18
C ASN A 12 -18.14 -6.85 -15.47
N PHE A 13 -17.54 -7.73 -16.26
CA PHE A 13 -16.78 -8.86 -15.76
C PHE A 13 -15.40 -8.84 -16.40
N SER A 14 -14.36 -8.94 -15.59
CA SER A 14 -12.98 -8.97 -16.04
C SER A 14 -12.29 -10.18 -15.45
N SER A 15 -11.43 -10.82 -16.24
CA SER A 15 -10.58 -11.92 -15.80
C SER A 15 -9.19 -11.76 -16.38
N PHE A 16 -8.19 -12.18 -15.63
CA PHE A 16 -6.81 -12.20 -16.13
C PHE A 16 -6.13 -13.52 -15.81
N VAL A 17 -5.13 -13.84 -16.61
CA VAL A 17 -4.14 -14.89 -16.37
C VAL A 17 -2.77 -14.32 -16.68
N ASN A 18 -1.86 -14.45 -15.74
CA ASN A 18 -0.46 -14.10 -15.88
C ASN A 18 0.39 -15.35 -15.73
N LEU A 19 1.09 -15.75 -16.79
CA LEU A 19 1.93 -16.94 -16.82
C LEU A 19 3.39 -16.66 -16.45
N TYR A 20 3.68 -15.40 -16.14
CA TYR A 20 5.03 -14.96 -15.81
C TYR A 20 4.97 -13.83 -14.77
N PRO A 21 4.65 -14.14 -13.48
CA PRO A 21 4.69 -13.14 -12.42
C PRO A 21 6.09 -12.54 -12.30
N GLU A 22 6.16 -11.23 -12.11
CA GLU A 22 7.43 -10.52 -11.88
C GLU A 22 7.53 -10.19 -10.40
N PHE A 23 8.72 -10.41 -9.84
CA PHE A 23 9.02 -10.08 -8.46
C PHE A 23 9.82 -8.79 -8.39
N ASN A 24 9.65 -8.06 -7.29
CA ASN A 24 10.43 -6.86 -7.03
C ASN A 24 11.92 -7.21 -6.92
N PRO A 25 12.81 -6.50 -7.65
CA PRO A 25 14.23 -6.74 -7.54
C PRO A 25 14.71 -6.36 -6.13
N ALA A 26 15.66 -7.15 -5.60
CA ALA A 26 16.37 -6.75 -4.39
C ALA A 26 17.11 -5.43 -4.62
N ALA A 27 17.25 -4.61 -3.57
CA ALA A 27 18.02 -3.38 -3.66
C ALA A 27 19.48 -3.68 -4.01
N VAL A 28 20.05 -2.94 -4.96
CA VAL A 28 21.43 -3.13 -5.40
C VAL A 28 22.39 -2.23 -4.62
N ARG A 29 23.66 -2.65 -4.51
CA ARG A 29 24.73 -1.87 -3.87
C ARG A 29 24.85 -0.47 -4.48
N GLY A 30 24.82 0.55 -3.64
CA GLY A 30 24.78 1.96 -4.05
C GLY A 30 23.39 2.60 -4.01
N SER A 31 22.33 1.82 -3.83
CA SER A 31 21.00 2.34 -3.50
C SER A 31 20.97 2.80 -2.03
N PRO A 32 20.26 3.90 -1.68
CA PRO A 32 20.07 4.33 -0.30
C PRO A 32 19.28 3.30 0.55
N PHE A 33 18.63 2.35 -0.09
CA PHE A 33 17.87 1.26 0.55
C PHE A 33 18.63 -0.07 0.57
N PHE A 34 19.90 -0.07 0.13
CA PHE A 34 20.71 -1.27 0.16
C PHE A 34 21.26 -1.52 1.56
N PHE A 35 20.94 -2.68 2.11
CA PHE A 35 21.58 -3.21 3.31
C PHE A 35 22.43 -4.40 2.90
N GLU A 36 23.68 -4.45 3.35
CA GLU A 36 24.57 -5.58 3.05
C GLU A 36 24.04 -6.83 3.78
N PRO A 37 23.55 -7.85 3.06
CA PRO A 37 23.03 -9.05 3.67
C PRO A 37 24.18 -9.82 4.36
N GLN A 38 23.88 -10.52 5.45
CA GLN A 38 24.86 -11.34 6.15
C GLN A 38 25.24 -12.61 5.38
N PHE A 39 24.42 -12.98 4.38
CA PHE A 39 24.59 -14.17 3.56
C PHE A 39 24.58 -13.80 2.07
N ASN A 40 25.11 -14.68 1.24
CA ASN A 40 24.90 -14.56 -0.20
C ASN A 40 23.44 -14.89 -0.49
N LEU A 41 22.78 -14.03 -1.24
CA LEU A 41 21.43 -14.26 -1.73
C LEU A 41 21.50 -14.96 -3.07
N THR A 42 20.79 -16.09 -3.21
CA THR A 42 20.66 -16.74 -4.52
C THR A 42 19.58 -16.04 -5.34
N ASP A 43 19.76 -15.99 -6.64
CA ASP A 43 18.70 -15.59 -7.55
C ASP A 43 17.57 -16.62 -7.52
N TYR A 44 16.33 -16.16 -7.70
CA TYR A 44 15.18 -17.05 -7.83
C TYR A 44 15.28 -17.88 -9.14
N ASP A 45 15.32 -19.20 -9.00
CA ASP A 45 15.34 -20.13 -10.14
C ASP A 45 13.93 -20.30 -10.73
N ARG A 46 13.63 -19.52 -11.77
CA ARG A 46 12.35 -19.59 -12.49
C ARG A 46 12.15 -20.85 -13.32
N ASP A 47 13.23 -21.53 -13.69
CA ASP A 47 13.17 -22.72 -14.55
C ASP A 47 12.67 -23.95 -13.78
N SER A 48 12.66 -23.88 -12.46
CA SER A 48 12.24 -24.98 -11.58
C SER A 48 10.73 -25.13 -11.43
N SER A 49 9.94 -24.06 -11.68
CA SER A 49 8.48 -24.10 -11.49
C SER A 49 7.73 -23.18 -12.45
N MET A 50 6.60 -23.67 -12.97
CA MET A 50 5.67 -22.83 -13.73
C MET A 50 4.78 -22.08 -12.75
N LEU A 51 5.02 -20.77 -12.61
CA LEU A 51 4.19 -19.89 -11.80
C LEU A 51 3.07 -19.30 -12.66
N PHE A 52 1.89 -19.18 -12.09
CA PHE A 52 0.79 -18.48 -12.73
C PHE A 52 -0.06 -17.72 -11.70
N GLU A 53 -0.54 -16.58 -12.10
CA GLU A 53 -1.55 -15.82 -11.37
C GLU A 53 -2.83 -15.77 -12.17
N ALA A 54 -3.95 -15.81 -11.52
CA ALA A 54 -5.25 -15.66 -12.16
C ALA A 54 -6.22 -14.93 -11.24
N GLY A 55 -7.11 -14.16 -11.84
CA GLY A 55 -8.12 -13.48 -11.06
C GLY A 55 -9.32 -13.07 -11.90
N THR A 56 -10.39 -12.75 -11.19
CA THR A 56 -11.64 -12.31 -11.77
C THR A 56 -12.28 -11.23 -10.92
N GLN A 57 -12.94 -10.29 -11.58
CA GLN A 57 -13.71 -9.23 -10.94
C GLN A 57 -15.07 -9.12 -11.63
N TRP A 58 -16.12 -9.03 -10.85
CA TRP A 58 -17.44 -8.61 -11.29
C TRP A 58 -17.78 -7.26 -10.66
N ARG A 59 -18.18 -6.31 -11.49
CA ARG A 59 -18.61 -4.98 -11.07
C ARG A 59 -20.01 -4.69 -11.58
N ARG A 60 -20.82 -4.06 -10.75
CA ARG A 60 -22.15 -3.59 -11.11
C ARG A 60 -22.35 -2.16 -10.70
N SER A 61 -22.82 -1.35 -11.64
CA SER A 61 -23.16 0.06 -11.44
C SER A 61 -24.66 0.24 -11.24
N PHE A 62 -24.99 1.10 -10.29
CA PHE A 62 -26.35 1.54 -10.01
C PHE A 62 -26.37 3.07 -10.09
N GLU A 63 -27.55 3.67 -10.00
CA GLU A 63 -27.65 5.12 -9.96
C GLU A 63 -26.91 5.66 -8.70
N GLY A 64 -25.79 6.36 -8.94
CA GLY A 64 -24.97 6.96 -7.91
C GLY A 64 -24.16 5.99 -7.03
N SER A 65 -24.04 4.72 -7.40
CA SER A 65 -23.24 3.73 -6.66
C SER A 65 -22.71 2.62 -7.54
N ASP A 66 -21.59 2.04 -7.10
CA ASP A 66 -21.02 0.84 -7.68
C ASP A 66 -20.71 -0.17 -6.58
N ILE A 67 -20.79 -1.44 -6.94
CA ILE A 67 -20.27 -2.54 -6.13
C ILE A 67 -19.38 -3.44 -6.99
N SER A 68 -18.37 -4.03 -6.39
CA SER A 68 -17.56 -5.04 -7.04
C SER A 68 -17.18 -6.17 -6.11
N PHE A 69 -17.00 -7.36 -6.68
CA PHE A 69 -16.45 -8.54 -6.03
C PHE A 69 -15.27 -9.02 -6.85
N MET A 70 -14.22 -9.46 -6.17
CA MET A 70 -13.03 -10.00 -6.82
C MET A 70 -12.58 -11.27 -6.12
N ALA A 71 -11.95 -12.15 -6.89
CA ALA A 71 -11.25 -13.31 -6.40
C ALA A 71 -9.99 -13.50 -7.23
N ALA A 72 -8.86 -13.77 -6.59
CA ALA A 72 -7.60 -13.95 -7.29
C ALA A 72 -6.69 -14.93 -6.55
N TYR A 73 -5.86 -15.63 -7.33
CA TYR A 73 -4.71 -16.39 -6.88
C TYR A 73 -3.47 -15.65 -7.38
N LEU A 74 -2.63 -15.22 -6.45
CA LEU A 74 -1.53 -14.30 -6.69
C LEU A 74 -0.27 -14.78 -5.99
N TYR A 75 0.87 -14.24 -6.40
CA TYR A 75 2.12 -14.33 -5.65
C TYR A 75 2.41 -12.99 -4.97
N GLU A 76 3.02 -13.03 -3.80
CA GLU A 76 3.60 -11.83 -3.22
C GLU A 76 4.69 -11.29 -4.13
N ASN A 77 4.68 -9.99 -4.38
CA ASN A 77 5.65 -9.36 -5.29
C ASN A 77 7.08 -9.40 -4.75
N GLN A 78 7.26 -9.70 -3.46
CA GLN A 78 8.56 -9.73 -2.83
C GLN A 78 9.04 -11.16 -2.65
N LEU A 79 10.25 -11.44 -3.14
CA LEU A 79 10.93 -12.69 -2.86
C LEU A 79 11.29 -12.76 -1.39
N ARG A 80 11.18 -13.92 -0.84
CA ARG A 80 11.62 -14.29 0.47
C ARG A 80 12.90 -15.09 0.37
N TYR A 81 13.70 -15.04 1.43
CA TYR A 81 14.94 -15.80 1.50
C TYR A 81 14.92 -16.69 2.73
N GLU A 82 15.08 -17.98 2.53
CA GLU A 82 15.22 -18.94 3.62
C GLU A 82 16.64 -18.85 4.20
N ASP A 83 16.72 -18.71 5.54
CA ASP A 83 17.99 -18.73 6.25
C ASP A 83 18.63 -20.13 6.15
N PRO A 84 19.87 -20.23 5.68
CA PRO A 84 20.54 -21.52 5.60
C PRO A 84 20.73 -22.12 6.99
N ALA A 85 20.49 -23.41 7.12
CA ALA A 85 20.65 -24.15 8.37
C ALA A 85 22.04 -23.90 8.98
N ASN A 86 22.06 -23.47 10.24
CA ASN A 86 23.27 -23.11 11.00
C ASN A 86 23.99 -21.84 10.50
N HIS A 87 23.32 -20.93 9.82
CA HIS A 87 23.92 -19.69 9.29
C HIS A 87 25.14 -19.92 8.40
N VAL A 88 25.19 -21.04 7.69
CA VAL A 88 26.29 -21.41 6.79
C VAL A 88 25.72 -21.75 5.42
N GLY A 89 26.08 -20.96 4.42
CA GLY A 89 25.68 -21.18 3.04
C GLY A 89 25.01 -19.96 2.41
N ASP A 90 24.36 -20.20 1.27
CA ASP A 90 23.61 -19.18 0.52
C ASP A 90 22.13 -19.22 0.93
N ALA A 91 21.53 -18.06 1.14
CA ALA A 91 20.09 -17.94 1.38
C ALA A 91 19.33 -18.18 0.07
N ILE A 92 18.35 -19.07 0.12
CA ILE A 92 17.60 -19.50 -1.07
C ILE A 92 16.37 -18.60 -1.26
N ALA A 93 16.20 -18.08 -2.47
CA ALA A 93 15.04 -17.27 -2.82
C ALA A 93 13.79 -18.15 -3.01
N GLU A 94 12.70 -17.79 -2.33
CA GLU A 94 11.41 -18.46 -2.40
C GLU A 94 10.29 -17.50 -2.74
N THR A 95 9.20 -18.03 -3.29
CA THR A 95 7.97 -17.29 -3.58
C THR A 95 6.87 -17.71 -2.61
N ASN A 96 5.96 -16.79 -2.31
CA ASN A 96 4.75 -17.10 -1.58
C ASN A 96 3.53 -16.83 -2.46
N ASP A 97 2.64 -17.81 -2.53
CA ASP A 97 1.34 -17.70 -3.17
C ASP A 97 0.24 -17.51 -2.12
N PHE A 98 -0.78 -16.76 -2.48
CA PHE A 98 -1.93 -16.51 -1.62
C PHE A 98 -3.22 -16.37 -2.43
N PHE A 99 -4.33 -16.58 -1.77
CA PHE A 99 -5.65 -16.38 -2.34
C PHE A 99 -6.31 -15.13 -1.78
N LEU A 100 -6.88 -14.30 -2.66
CA LEU A 100 -7.53 -13.04 -2.33
C LEU A 100 -9.02 -13.09 -2.66
N LEU A 101 -9.87 -12.71 -1.71
CA LEU A 101 -11.26 -12.33 -1.93
C LEU A 101 -11.43 -10.86 -1.58
N GLY A 102 -12.10 -10.10 -2.45
CA GLY A 102 -12.32 -8.68 -2.25
C GLY A 102 -13.75 -8.26 -2.53
N PHE A 103 -14.20 -7.28 -1.78
CA PHE A 103 -15.44 -6.54 -1.99
C PHE A 103 -15.15 -5.06 -1.96
N SER A 104 -15.75 -4.30 -2.88
CA SER A 104 -15.64 -2.85 -2.92
C SER A 104 -17.01 -2.24 -3.20
N ALA A 105 -17.31 -1.14 -2.56
CA ALA A 105 -18.53 -0.38 -2.78
C ALA A 105 -18.25 1.12 -2.72
N ASN A 106 -18.90 1.88 -3.59
CA ASN A 106 -18.92 3.33 -3.48
C ASN A 106 -20.34 3.87 -3.67
N ARG A 107 -20.60 5.03 -3.09
CA ARG A 107 -21.88 5.71 -3.22
C ARG A 107 -21.73 7.23 -3.13
N ALA A 108 -22.32 7.93 -4.11
CA ALA A 108 -22.47 9.37 -4.10
C ALA A 108 -23.85 9.74 -3.53
N ILE A 109 -23.89 10.63 -2.53
CA ILE A 109 -25.10 11.15 -1.90
C ILE A 109 -25.01 12.67 -1.87
N GLY A 110 -25.56 13.33 -2.88
CA GLY A 110 -25.42 14.76 -3.03
C GLY A 110 -23.93 15.17 -3.18
N LYS A 111 -23.41 15.89 -2.21
CA LYS A 111 -22.00 16.33 -2.17
C LYS A 111 -21.05 15.36 -1.45
N LEU A 112 -21.57 14.24 -0.96
CA LEU A 112 -20.81 13.24 -0.21
C LEU A 112 -20.52 12.04 -1.09
N LEU A 113 -19.25 11.62 -1.17
CA LEU A 113 -18.80 10.34 -1.72
C LEU A 113 -18.34 9.44 -0.59
N LEU A 114 -18.89 8.23 -0.56
CA LEU A 114 -18.52 7.17 0.39
C LEU A 114 -17.84 6.04 -0.37
N ASN A 115 -16.75 5.52 0.18
CA ASN A 115 -16.04 4.35 -0.34
C ASN A 115 -15.85 3.34 0.78
N PHE A 116 -15.97 2.08 0.46
CA PHE A 116 -15.72 0.97 1.37
C PHE A 116 -15.07 -0.18 0.63
N ASP A 117 -13.98 -0.72 1.18
CA ASP A 117 -13.31 -1.90 0.68
C ASP A 117 -13.10 -2.91 1.81
N LEU A 118 -13.21 -4.19 1.47
CA LEU A 118 -12.95 -5.32 2.32
C LEU A 118 -12.17 -6.36 1.52
N ALA A 119 -11.09 -6.86 2.07
CA ALA A 119 -10.28 -7.91 1.49
C ALA A 119 -10.00 -9.00 2.53
N TYR A 120 -10.12 -10.24 2.11
CA TYR A 120 -9.64 -11.40 2.83
C TYR A 120 -8.53 -12.06 2.02
N SER A 121 -7.39 -12.28 2.64
CA SER A 121 -6.25 -12.94 2.04
C SER A 121 -5.91 -14.17 2.86
N HIS A 122 -5.77 -15.30 2.18
CA HIS A 122 -5.43 -16.59 2.77
C HIS A 122 -3.98 -16.93 2.43
N ASP A 123 -3.20 -17.40 3.41
CA ASP A 123 -1.80 -17.78 3.26
C ASP A 123 -0.83 -16.62 2.94
N VAL A 124 -1.10 -15.40 3.43
CA VAL A 124 -0.11 -14.31 3.36
C VAL A 124 1.00 -14.51 4.39
N LEU A 125 2.21 -14.07 4.05
CA LEU A 125 3.35 -14.14 4.97
C LEU A 125 3.25 -13.03 6.02
N ALA A 126 3.12 -13.44 7.27
CA ALA A 126 2.91 -12.53 8.40
C ALA A 126 4.21 -12.09 9.10
N ASP A 127 5.29 -12.82 8.93
CA ASP A 127 6.57 -12.62 9.62
C ASP A 127 7.59 -11.76 8.85
N SER A 128 7.22 -11.33 7.65
CA SER A 128 8.13 -10.53 6.84
C SER A 128 8.02 -9.04 7.17
N PHE A 129 8.85 -8.58 8.11
CA PHE A 129 9.29 -7.21 8.08
C PHE A 129 10.29 -7.04 6.95
N SER A 130 9.80 -6.77 5.76
CA SER A 130 10.68 -6.39 4.68
C SER A 130 10.56 -4.90 4.42
N PHE A 131 11.60 -4.15 4.81
CA PHE A 131 11.84 -2.90 4.11
C PHE A 131 11.96 -3.20 2.62
N PRO A 132 11.38 -2.38 1.73
CA PRO A 132 11.59 -2.54 0.30
C PRO A 132 13.09 -2.69 0.01
N GLY A 133 13.48 -3.83 -0.56
CA GLY A 133 14.86 -4.12 -0.90
C GLY A 133 15.73 -4.78 0.17
N THR A 134 15.21 -5.14 1.31
CA THR A 134 15.89 -6.01 2.26
C THR A 134 15.38 -7.43 2.11
N ALA A 135 16.31 -8.39 1.95
CA ALA A 135 15.98 -9.77 2.20
C ALA A 135 15.60 -9.89 3.67
N SER A 136 14.38 -10.32 3.95
CA SER A 136 14.00 -10.68 5.30
C SER A 136 14.68 -12.00 5.63
N LEU A 137 15.81 -11.93 6.32
CA LEU A 137 16.43 -13.08 6.95
C LEU A 137 15.81 -13.29 8.33
N ALA A 138 14.50 -13.10 8.42
CA ALA A 138 13.80 -13.39 9.64
C ALA A 138 13.92 -14.89 9.91
N ASN A 139 14.67 -15.19 10.93
CA ASN A 139 14.53 -16.46 11.64
C ASN A 139 13.26 -16.33 12.50
N PRO A 140 12.25 -17.10 12.33
CA PRO A 140 12.13 -18.26 11.50
C PRO A 140 10.92 -18.18 10.57
N VAL A 141 10.99 -18.92 9.53
CA VAL A 141 9.85 -19.73 9.23
C VAL A 141 8.66 -18.94 8.68
N ASN A 142 8.55 -18.99 7.39
CA ASN A 142 7.40 -18.97 6.51
C ASN A 142 6.03 -19.09 7.21
N LEU A 143 5.73 -18.18 8.15
CA LEU A 143 4.48 -18.21 8.86
C LEU A 143 3.39 -17.63 7.96
N LYS A 144 2.60 -18.52 7.35
CA LYS A 144 1.44 -18.14 6.58
C LYS A 144 0.27 -17.90 7.52
N LYS A 145 -0.40 -16.78 7.35
CA LYS A 145 -1.55 -16.36 8.13
C LYS A 145 -2.67 -15.88 7.21
N ASP A 146 -3.87 -15.95 7.71
CA ASP A 146 -5.01 -15.30 7.11
C ASP A 146 -5.07 -13.84 7.53
N GLN A 147 -5.45 -12.96 6.60
CA GLN A 147 -5.52 -11.52 6.85
C GLN A 147 -6.86 -10.97 6.38
N ILE A 148 -7.43 -10.07 7.17
CA ILE A 148 -8.54 -9.21 6.76
C ILE A 148 -8.05 -7.78 6.67
N GLY A 149 -8.26 -7.16 5.50
CA GLY A 149 -8.03 -5.74 5.26
C GLY A 149 -9.35 -5.01 5.02
N THR A 150 -9.50 -3.82 5.57
CA THR A 150 -10.66 -2.96 5.32
C THR A 150 -10.24 -1.51 5.15
N SER A 151 -10.93 -0.78 4.28
CA SER A 151 -10.80 0.66 4.17
C SER A 151 -12.16 1.35 4.09
N MET A 152 -12.24 2.55 4.63
CA MET A 152 -13.38 3.45 4.50
C MET A 152 -12.89 4.83 4.10
N GLY A 153 -13.55 5.42 3.10
CA GLY A 153 -13.29 6.77 2.63
C GLY A 153 -14.54 7.62 2.61
N PHE A 154 -14.38 8.87 3.02
CA PHE A 154 -15.42 9.90 2.98
C PHE A 154 -14.84 11.11 2.27
N GLU A 155 -15.51 11.61 1.25
CA GLU A 155 -15.17 12.86 0.60
C GLU A 155 -16.39 13.75 0.54
N TYR A 156 -16.25 14.99 1.00
CA TYR A 156 -17.33 15.96 1.00
C TYR A 156 -16.90 17.24 0.26
N ALA A 157 -17.63 17.56 -0.82
CA ALA A 157 -17.47 18.79 -1.56
C ALA A 157 -18.19 19.94 -0.83
N ILE A 158 -17.44 20.77 -0.10
CA ILE A 158 -17.96 21.96 0.61
C ILE A 158 -18.49 22.94 -0.42
N SER A 159 -17.68 23.24 -1.45
CA SER A 159 -18.02 24.03 -2.62
C SER A 159 -17.43 23.39 -3.89
N ASN A 160 -17.47 24.07 -5.02
CA ASN A 160 -16.81 23.61 -6.25
C ASN A 160 -15.27 23.69 -6.13
N GLU A 161 -14.79 24.54 -5.25
CA GLU A 161 -13.35 24.81 -5.05
C GLU A 161 -12.79 24.13 -3.79
N GLN A 162 -13.66 23.66 -2.89
CA GLN A 162 -13.25 23.15 -1.57
C GLN A 162 -13.75 21.75 -1.32
N SER A 163 -12.86 20.88 -0.90
CA SER A 163 -13.20 19.52 -0.44
C SER A 163 -12.47 19.14 0.83
N VAL A 164 -13.10 18.26 1.59
CA VAL A 164 -12.49 17.58 2.72
C VAL A 164 -12.67 16.08 2.52
N SER A 165 -11.63 15.29 2.79
CA SER A 165 -11.70 13.84 2.77
C SER A 165 -11.13 13.25 4.06
N LEU A 166 -11.69 12.12 4.44
CA LEU A 166 -11.24 11.29 5.56
C LEU A 166 -11.14 9.86 5.05
N GLY A 167 -9.99 9.21 5.27
CA GLY A 167 -9.75 7.80 4.99
C GLY A 167 -9.32 7.09 6.27
N ILE A 168 -9.80 5.88 6.45
CA ILE A 168 -9.38 4.97 7.52
C ILE A 168 -9.14 3.63 6.88
N GLN A 169 -8.01 2.99 7.22
CA GLN A 169 -7.70 1.63 6.81
C GLN A 169 -7.20 0.83 8.00
N ALA A 170 -7.54 -0.45 8.02
CA ALA A 170 -7.05 -1.39 9.01
C ALA A 170 -6.79 -2.75 8.36
N GLN A 171 -5.77 -3.43 8.86
CA GLN A 171 -5.42 -4.81 8.54
C GLN A 171 -5.34 -5.60 9.83
N MET A 172 -5.84 -6.82 9.82
CA MET A 172 -5.84 -7.71 10.97
C MET A 172 -5.39 -9.09 10.51
N LEU A 173 -4.39 -9.65 11.21
CA LEU A 173 -4.01 -11.05 11.07
C LEU A 173 -4.98 -11.91 11.89
N LEU A 174 -5.43 -13.00 11.31
CA LEU A 174 -6.19 -14.01 12.01
C LEU A 174 -5.21 -15.03 12.62
N ASP A 175 -5.55 -15.57 13.81
CA ASP A 175 -4.71 -16.55 14.55
C ASP A 175 -3.28 -16.04 14.83
N GLU A 176 -3.19 -14.76 15.23
CA GLU A 176 -1.91 -14.06 15.45
C GLU A 176 -1.03 -14.68 16.53
N ASP A 177 -1.64 -15.26 17.58
CA ASP A 177 -0.94 -15.77 18.76
C ASP A 177 -0.09 -17.01 18.47
N GLU A 178 -0.26 -17.62 17.30
CA GLU A 178 0.46 -18.81 16.93
C GLU A 178 1.73 -18.48 16.11
N GLY A 179 2.88 -18.50 16.76
CA GLY A 179 4.19 -18.57 16.13
C GLY A 179 4.88 -17.23 15.82
N LEU A 180 4.22 -16.09 15.99
CA LEU A 180 4.87 -14.77 15.86
C LEU A 180 5.66 -14.45 17.13
N LEU A 181 6.93 -14.13 16.98
CA LEU A 181 7.75 -13.64 18.09
C LEU A 181 7.58 -12.12 18.25
N PRO A 182 7.65 -11.60 19.48
CA PRO A 182 7.60 -10.16 19.72
C PRO A 182 8.63 -9.41 18.87
N GLY A 183 8.21 -8.39 18.15
CA GLY A 183 9.06 -7.57 17.26
C GLY A 183 9.31 -8.15 15.87
N GLN A 184 8.76 -9.31 15.52
CA GLN A 184 8.81 -9.87 14.18
C GLN A 184 7.71 -9.36 13.25
N SER A 185 6.65 -8.80 13.78
CA SER A 185 5.57 -8.20 13.00
C SER A 185 5.55 -6.70 13.20
N LEU A 186 5.31 -5.94 12.13
CA LEU A 186 4.93 -4.52 12.22
C LEU A 186 3.57 -4.32 12.87
N ILE A 187 2.82 -5.40 13.03
CA ILE A 187 1.47 -5.41 13.55
C ILE A 187 1.58 -5.80 15.02
N ASN A 188 1.66 -4.79 15.89
CA ASN A 188 1.47 -5.01 17.31
C ASN A 188 0.02 -5.45 17.54
N ASP A 189 -0.17 -6.50 18.32
CA ASP A 189 -1.48 -7.07 18.66
C ASP A 189 -2.32 -7.51 17.44
N GLY A 190 -1.69 -7.92 16.33
CA GLY A 190 -2.36 -8.44 15.14
C GLY A 190 -3.18 -7.44 14.33
N VAL A 191 -3.23 -6.18 14.74
CA VAL A 191 -3.97 -5.12 14.05
C VAL A 191 -3.05 -3.97 13.69
N PHE A 192 -3.00 -3.65 12.40
CA PHE A 192 -2.37 -2.45 11.90
C PHE A 192 -3.43 -1.55 11.27
N GLY A 193 -3.39 -0.25 11.55
CA GLY A 193 -4.33 0.67 10.95
C GLY A 193 -3.80 2.09 10.88
N SER A 194 -4.32 2.83 9.92
CA SER A 194 -3.99 4.25 9.75
C SER A 194 -5.23 5.04 9.34
N TRP A 195 -5.14 6.33 9.57
CA TRP A 195 -6.13 7.30 9.11
C TRP A 195 -5.46 8.45 8.39
N LEU A 196 -6.20 9.06 7.48
CA LEU A 196 -5.78 10.22 6.70
C LEU A 196 -6.94 11.22 6.63
N MET A 197 -6.66 12.48 6.92
CA MET A 197 -7.57 13.60 6.68
C MET A 197 -6.91 14.57 5.72
N ARG A 198 -7.63 14.97 4.69
CA ARG A 198 -7.15 15.94 3.70
C ARG A 198 -8.18 17.05 3.50
N TYR A 199 -7.70 18.27 3.45
CA TYR A 199 -8.43 19.44 2.96
C TYR A 199 -7.76 19.96 1.70
N SER A 200 -8.55 20.36 0.71
CA SER A 200 -8.09 21.00 -0.52
C SER A 200 -8.94 22.21 -0.83
N ASN A 201 -8.30 23.28 -1.25
CA ASN A 201 -8.96 24.52 -1.68
C ASN A 201 -8.27 25.05 -2.94
N THR A 202 -9.06 25.28 -3.97
CA THR A 202 -8.62 25.80 -5.25
C THR A 202 -9.07 27.25 -5.38
N LEU A 203 -8.14 28.15 -5.66
CA LEU A 203 -8.33 29.60 -5.69
C LEU A 203 -7.87 30.16 -7.04
N MET A 204 -8.12 31.43 -7.30
CA MET A 204 -7.62 32.16 -8.48
C MET A 204 -7.98 31.48 -9.82
N ASN A 205 -9.23 31.06 -10.00
CA ASN A 205 -9.70 30.32 -11.19
C ASN A 205 -8.92 29.01 -11.47
N ASN A 206 -8.58 28.29 -10.42
CA ASN A 206 -7.80 27.05 -10.40
C ASN A 206 -6.27 27.22 -10.55
N ASP A 207 -5.77 28.45 -10.55
CA ASP A 207 -4.32 28.69 -10.64
C ASP A 207 -3.60 28.40 -9.32
N LEU A 208 -4.28 28.50 -8.17
CA LEU A 208 -3.69 28.23 -6.86
C LEU A 208 -4.43 27.10 -6.15
N VAL A 209 -3.72 26.02 -5.84
CA VAL A 209 -4.22 24.92 -5.03
C VAL A 209 -3.51 24.92 -3.67
N ILE A 210 -4.27 25.00 -2.60
CA ILE A 210 -3.78 24.85 -1.23
C ILE A 210 -4.28 23.52 -0.70
N SER A 211 -3.39 22.69 -0.16
CA SER A 211 -3.76 21.43 0.46
C SER A 211 -3.16 21.29 1.84
N SER A 212 -3.89 20.62 2.72
CA SER A 212 -3.35 20.17 3.98
C SER A 212 -3.74 18.72 4.23
N THR A 213 -2.80 17.91 4.71
CA THR A 213 -2.99 16.51 5.00
C THR A 213 -2.50 16.21 6.41
N LEU A 214 -3.30 15.49 7.17
CA LEU A 214 -2.92 14.88 8.42
C LEU A 214 -3.05 13.37 8.24
N GLN A 215 -2.05 12.63 8.67
CA GLN A 215 -2.04 11.18 8.63
C GLN A 215 -1.44 10.65 9.94
N GLY A 216 -2.04 9.60 10.46
CA GLY A 216 -1.54 8.94 11.66
C GLY A 216 -1.89 7.46 11.67
N ASP A 217 -1.27 6.71 12.58
CA ASP A 217 -1.67 5.34 12.87
C ASP A 217 -2.81 5.29 13.89
N LEU A 218 -3.56 4.20 13.93
CA LEU A 218 -4.67 4.01 14.86
C LEU A 218 -4.18 3.77 16.30
N ALA A 219 -2.93 3.35 16.48
CA ALA A 219 -2.30 3.20 17.78
C ALA A 219 -1.79 4.54 18.36
N ALA A 220 -1.94 5.65 17.61
CA ALA A 220 -1.51 7.00 17.99
C ALA A 220 0.01 7.13 18.26
N ASN A 221 0.80 6.30 17.61
CA ASN A 221 2.26 6.27 17.77
C ASN A 221 2.98 7.23 16.83
N SER A 222 2.30 7.68 15.76
CA SER A 222 2.86 8.61 14.79
C SER A 222 1.81 9.57 14.21
N LEU A 223 2.26 10.77 13.87
CA LEU A 223 1.48 11.78 13.17
C LEU A 223 2.38 12.46 12.12
N LEU A 224 1.88 12.52 10.89
CA LEU A 224 2.45 13.30 9.80
C LEU A 224 1.47 14.41 9.45
N ALA A 225 1.97 15.65 9.42
CA ALA A 225 1.25 16.82 8.96
C ALA A 225 1.95 17.40 7.73
N LEU A 226 1.19 17.64 6.67
CA LEU A 226 1.67 18.24 5.43
C LEU A 226 0.77 19.42 5.07
N VAL A 227 1.38 20.56 4.76
CA VAL A 227 0.69 21.73 4.18
C VAL A 227 1.44 22.15 2.94
N GLY A 228 0.75 22.26 1.82
CA GLY A 228 1.32 22.64 0.54
C GLY A 228 0.48 23.65 -0.21
N ALA A 229 1.14 24.36 -1.12
CA ALA A 229 0.51 25.27 -2.07
C ALA A 229 1.22 25.12 -3.42
N ASP A 230 0.44 24.99 -4.48
CA ASP A 230 0.89 24.92 -5.87
C ASP A 230 0.23 26.06 -6.66
N TYR A 231 1.03 26.87 -7.33
CA TYR A 231 0.58 27.99 -8.11
C TYR A 231 1.02 27.89 -9.56
N THR A 232 0.05 27.86 -10.47
CA THR A 232 0.26 27.93 -11.92
C THR A 232 0.44 29.40 -12.31
N VAL A 233 1.67 29.79 -12.61
CA VAL A 233 2.02 31.17 -12.98
C VAL A 233 1.50 31.48 -14.38
N ASN A 234 1.63 30.53 -15.31
CA ASN A 234 1.12 30.55 -16.68
C ASN A 234 1.20 29.15 -17.28
N ASP A 235 0.88 29.02 -18.57
CA ASP A 235 0.84 27.71 -19.27
C ASP A 235 2.16 26.93 -19.22
N ASN A 236 3.28 27.60 -18.98
CA ASN A 236 4.60 27.00 -18.98
C ASN A 236 5.22 26.89 -17.58
N TRP A 237 4.83 27.70 -16.62
CA TRP A 237 5.46 27.78 -15.30
C TRP A 237 4.49 27.47 -14.17
N ALA A 238 4.92 26.60 -13.29
CA ALA A 238 4.29 26.36 -12.01
C ALA A 238 5.32 26.42 -10.88
N VAL A 239 4.92 26.93 -9.73
CA VAL A 239 5.72 26.97 -8.50
C VAL A 239 4.95 26.31 -7.38
N GLY A 240 5.63 25.51 -6.59
CA GLY A 240 5.04 24.81 -5.45
C GLY A 240 5.92 24.91 -4.22
N GLY A 241 5.29 24.78 -3.07
CA GLY A 241 5.99 24.69 -1.79
C GLY A 241 5.21 23.85 -0.81
N GLN A 242 5.93 23.11 0.04
CA GLN A 242 5.30 22.30 1.09
C GLN A 242 6.14 22.26 2.36
N ILE A 243 5.44 22.14 3.47
CA ILE A 243 6.01 21.89 4.79
C ILE A 243 5.49 20.52 5.24
N ILE A 244 6.39 19.67 5.70
CA ILE A 244 6.09 18.37 6.28
C ILE A 244 6.62 18.39 7.71
N ALA A 245 5.78 17.98 8.66
CA ALA A 245 6.17 17.77 10.04
C ALA A 245 5.81 16.33 10.45
N ILE A 246 6.74 15.63 11.08
CA ILE A 246 6.56 14.26 11.55
C ILE A 246 6.82 14.24 13.05
N THR A 247 5.90 13.62 13.78
CA THR A 247 6.12 13.26 15.18
C THR A 247 5.88 11.77 15.36
N SER A 248 6.70 11.09 16.14
CA SER A 248 6.54 9.68 16.43
C SER A 248 7.13 9.33 17.78
N ASN A 249 6.61 8.27 18.41
CA ASN A 249 7.17 7.69 19.62
C ASN A 249 8.09 6.49 19.30
N GLU A 250 8.65 5.86 20.34
CA GLU A 250 9.60 4.74 20.21
C GLU A 250 8.99 3.48 19.60
N GLU A 251 7.67 3.34 19.60
CA GLU A 251 6.95 2.17 19.06
C GLU A 251 6.59 2.33 17.57
N SER A 252 6.83 3.52 17.00
CA SER A 252 6.47 3.81 15.62
C SER A 252 7.53 3.38 14.63
N PRO A 253 7.15 2.81 13.48
CA PRO A 253 8.06 2.61 12.35
C PRO A 253 8.69 3.90 11.83
N LEU A 254 8.08 5.05 12.12
CA LEU A 254 8.57 6.38 11.74
C LEU A 254 9.55 6.99 12.75
N LEU A 255 9.99 6.24 13.76
CA LEU A 255 10.93 6.72 14.80
C LEU A 255 12.18 7.39 14.22
N PHE A 256 12.71 6.88 13.11
CA PHE A 256 13.88 7.49 12.44
C PHE A 256 13.63 8.91 11.91
N PHE A 257 12.39 9.33 11.81
CA PHE A 257 11.96 10.65 11.37
C PHE A 257 11.27 11.45 12.48
N ALA A 258 11.37 10.98 13.73
CA ALA A 258 10.77 11.66 14.88
C ALA A 258 11.25 13.11 14.97
N GLU A 259 10.30 14.04 15.18
CA GLU A 259 10.56 15.48 15.28
C GLU A 259 11.21 16.10 14.02
N ASP A 260 11.01 15.46 12.84
CA ASP A 260 11.53 15.98 11.58
C ASP A 260 10.59 17.02 10.98
N ILE A 261 11.15 18.15 10.58
CA ILE A 261 10.45 19.23 9.84
C ILE A 261 11.19 19.49 8.53
N ARG A 262 10.49 19.32 7.43
CA ARG A 262 11.04 19.51 6.08
C ARG A 262 10.30 20.61 5.35
N LEU A 263 11.05 21.46 4.68
CA LEU A 263 10.54 22.44 3.73
C LEU A 263 11.04 22.07 2.34
N SER A 264 10.12 22.04 1.37
CA SER A 264 10.48 21.88 -0.03
C SER A 264 9.86 22.98 -0.88
N ALA A 265 10.57 23.35 -1.95
CA ALA A 265 10.08 24.25 -2.98
C ALA A 265 10.37 23.64 -4.35
N THR A 266 9.41 23.77 -5.25
CA THR A 266 9.48 23.19 -6.60
C THR A 266 9.17 24.29 -7.62
N ILE A 267 9.95 24.33 -8.69
CA ILE A 267 9.67 25.15 -9.87
C ILE A 267 9.61 24.21 -11.06
N THR A 268 8.50 24.21 -11.78
CA THR A 268 8.28 23.36 -12.94
C THR A 268 8.14 24.23 -14.18
N TYR A 269 8.86 23.86 -15.25
CA TYR A 269 8.70 24.41 -16.57
C TYR A 269 8.27 23.33 -17.56
N SER A 270 7.16 23.57 -18.26
CA SER A 270 6.62 22.70 -19.31
C SER A 270 6.79 23.39 -20.68
N PHE A 271 7.26 22.66 -21.68
CA PHE A 271 7.52 23.18 -23.06
C PHE A 271 6.71 22.40 -24.09
#